data_4b61868144208458f68f806a309b0050
#
_entry.id   4b61868144208458f68f806a309b0050
#
_cell.length_a   1.000
_cell.length_b   1.000
_cell.length_c   1.000
_cell.angle_alpha   90.00
_cell.angle_beta   90.00
_cell.angle_gamma   90.00
#
_symmetry.space_group_name_H-M   'P 1'
#
loop_
_entity.id
_entity.type
_entity.pdbx_description
1 polymer ?
#
loop_
_entity_poly.entity_id
_entity_poly.type
_entity_poly.pdbx_seq_one_letter_code
_entity_poly.pdbx_strand_id
1 'polypeptide(L)'
;MSELYSLRGAGMRYNGTEVLHPATLDFSEAQMVALIGPNGAGKSTLLGIMAGLRPGYLGRCAYGGKEVSRWPRRAFAREVSFVPQSVRVEFPFTAEQVVMMGRTPYCDGLFESAEDRSAVERAMALTDTIEFRDRDFRSLSGGEKQRTILASVLAQSPRVLLLDEPTTFLDLQHQVSIYRLLRDQARQGLLVVAVTHDLNLAAAYSDRVLVLRAGEVVRDAAALEVLNPETIRAVFGVDAEVRHTQAGKPWILYGD
;
A
#
# COMPACT_ATOMS: atom_id res chain seq x y z
N MET A 1 -6.37 -13.87 -17.05
CA MET A 1 -5.64 -12.68 -16.55
C MET A 1 -4.28 -13.19 -16.07
N SER A 2 -3.18 -12.61 -16.53
CA SER A 2 -1.83 -13.02 -16.08
C SER A 2 -1.62 -12.58 -14.64
N GLU A 3 -1.11 -13.47 -13.80
CA GLU A 3 -0.69 -13.15 -12.43
C GLU A 3 0.45 -12.14 -12.48
N LEU A 4 0.24 -10.97 -11.86
CA LEU A 4 1.26 -9.94 -11.75
C LEU A 4 2.23 -10.27 -10.61
N TYR A 5 1.68 -10.69 -9.47
CA TYR A 5 2.41 -11.17 -8.30
C TYR A 5 1.95 -12.57 -7.90
N SER A 6 2.89 -13.45 -7.56
CA SER A 6 2.58 -14.75 -6.97
C SER A 6 3.48 -15.05 -5.77
N LEU A 7 2.87 -15.46 -4.68
CA LEU A 7 3.52 -16.00 -3.50
C LEU A 7 3.20 -17.50 -3.41
N ARG A 8 4.20 -18.32 -3.16
CA ARG A 8 4.05 -19.79 -3.02
C ARG A 8 4.77 -20.24 -1.77
N GLY A 9 4.01 -20.48 -0.70
CA GLY A 9 4.56 -20.82 0.60
C GLY A 9 5.48 -19.73 1.16
N ALA A 10 5.25 -18.45 0.81
CA ALA A 10 6.06 -17.34 1.28
C ALA A 10 5.83 -17.10 2.77
N GLY A 11 6.87 -17.17 3.58
CA GLY A 11 6.81 -16.99 5.03
C GLY A 11 8.06 -16.35 5.58
N MET A 12 8.04 -15.94 6.85
CA MET A 12 9.17 -15.27 7.48
C MET A 12 9.34 -15.65 8.93
N ARG A 13 10.62 -15.89 9.33
CA ARG A 13 11.03 -16.12 10.71
C ARG A 13 12.03 -15.05 11.14
N TYR A 14 11.89 -14.54 12.34
CA TYR A 14 12.88 -13.71 13.01
C TYR A 14 13.33 -14.37 14.31
N ASN A 15 14.61 -14.58 14.46
CA ASN A 15 15.19 -15.21 15.67
C ASN A 15 14.48 -16.51 16.09
N GLY A 16 14.12 -17.35 15.12
CA GLY A 16 13.41 -18.61 15.35
C GLY A 16 11.90 -18.50 15.52
N THR A 17 11.35 -17.28 15.69
CA THR A 17 9.91 -17.04 15.79
C THR A 17 9.30 -16.83 14.42
N GLU A 18 8.24 -17.54 14.10
CA GLU A 18 7.50 -17.42 12.86
C GLU A 18 6.57 -16.20 12.96
N VAL A 19 6.83 -15.18 12.10
CA VAL A 19 6.06 -13.92 12.07
C VAL A 19 5.08 -13.91 10.91
N LEU A 20 5.40 -14.63 9.84
CA LEU A 20 4.50 -14.89 8.73
C LEU A 20 4.59 -16.38 8.39
N HIS A 21 3.51 -17.08 8.53
CA HIS A 21 3.38 -18.48 8.13
C HIS A 21 3.38 -18.61 6.61
N PRO A 22 3.73 -19.78 6.05
CA PRO A 22 3.76 -19.97 4.60
C PRO A 22 2.43 -19.61 3.94
N ALA A 23 2.41 -18.51 3.19
CA ALA A 23 1.23 -18.02 2.49
C ALA A 23 1.34 -18.28 0.98
N THR A 24 0.21 -18.66 0.36
CA THR A 24 0.09 -18.79 -1.10
C THR A 24 -0.99 -17.82 -1.57
N LEU A 25 -0.57 -16.81 -2.37
CA LEU A 25 -1.39 -15.68 -2.79
C LEU A 25 -1.08 -15.31 -4.23
N ASP A 26 -2.07 -14.89 -4.97
CA ASP A 26 -1.93 -14.35 -6.32
C ASP A 26 -2.57 -12.97 -6.41
N PHE A 27 -1.90 -12.05 -7.10
CA PHE A 27 -2.41 -10.70 -7.33
C PHE A 27 -2.39 -10.39 -8.82
N SER A 28 -3.46 -9.77 -9.30
CA SER A 28 -3.63 -9.31 -10.68
C SER A 28 -3.47 -7.79 -10.78
N GLU A 29 -3.30 -7.28 -12.00
CA GLU A 29 -3.37 -5.85 -12.30
C GLU A 29 -4.76 -5.26 -12.04
N ALA A 30 -4.85 -3.94 -12.00
CA ALA A 30 -6.11 -3.19 -11.88
C ALA A 30 -6.95 -3.60 -10.66
N GLN A 31 -6.31 -3.84 -9.52
CA GLN A 31 -6.97 -4.29 -8.30
C GLN A 31 -6.55 -3.45 -7.10
N MET A 32 -7.52 -3.09 -6.26
CA MET A 32 -7.26 -2.53 -4.93
C MET A 32 -7.50 -3.59 -3.85
N VAL A 33 -6.45 -3.96 -3.14
CA VAL A 33 -6.45 -4.98 -2.08
C VAL A 33 -6.23 -4.31 -0.74
N ALA A 34 -7.15 -4.48 0.20
CA ALA A 34 -6.91 -4.12 1.59
C ALA A 34 -6.30 -5.29 2.37
N LEU A 35 -5.24 -5.03 3.11
CA LEU A 35 -4.61 -5.97 4.02
C LEU A 35 -4.94 -5.56 5.45
N ILE A 36 -5.79 -6.33 6.11
CA ILE A 36 -6.28 -6.04 7.46
C ILE A 36 -5.85 -7.11 8.47
N GLY A 37 -5.96 -6.79 9.75
CA GLY A 37 -5.65 -7.70 10.86
C GLY A 37 -5.08 -6.97 12.07
N PRO A 38 -4.98 -7.63 13.22
CA PRO A 38 -4.42 -7.04 14.45
C PRO A 38 -2.96 -6.58 14.29
N ASN A 39 -2.48 -5.78 15.23
CA ASN A 39 -1.06 -5.43 15.30
C ASN A 39 -0.22 -6.70 15.51
N GLY A 40 0.92 -6.78 14.85
CA GLY A 40 1.79 -7.95 14.90
C GLY A 40 1.31 -9.15 14.04
N ALA A 41 0.22 -9.04 13.29
CA ALA A 41 -0.29 -10.13 12.45
C ALA A 41 0.57 -10.49 11.23
N GLY A 42 1.67 -9.78 10.97
CA GLY A 42 2.57 -10.07 9.83
C GLY A 42 2.32 -9.21 8.58
N LYS A 43 1.41 -8.22 8.62
CA LYS A 43 1.03 -7.38 7.47
C LYS A 43 2.22 -6.66 6.83
N SER A 44 2.99 -5.89 7.60
CA SER A 44 4.20 -5.18 7.12
C SER A 44 5.31 -6.14 6.67
N THR A 45 5.33 -7.36 7.23
CA THR A 45 6.27 -8.41 6.80
C THR A 45 5.90 -8.91 5.41
N LEU A 46 4.62 -9.19 5.16
CA LEU A 46 4.13 -9.59 3.85
C LEU A 46 4.42 -8.52 2.79
N LEU A 47 4.06 -7.25 3.06
CA LEU A 47 4.37 -6.15 2.15
C LEU A 47 5.87 -6.00 1.92
N GLY A 48 6.68 -6.14 2.98
CA GLY A 48 8.14 -6.05 2.87
C GLY A 48 8.77 -7.18 2.04
N ILE A 49 8.19 -8.41 2.05
CA ILE A 49 8.59 -9.50 1.15
C ILE A 49 8.24 -9.12 -0.30
N MET A 50 7.01 -8.67 -0.55
CA MET A 50 6.58 -8.23 -1.88
C MET A 50 7.43 -7.06 -2.40
N ALA A 51 7.80 -6.11 -1.54
CA ALA A 51 8.68 -4.99 -1.89
C ALA A 51 10.17 -5.38 -2.07
N GLY A 52 10.55 -6.64 -1.86
CA GLY A 52 11.95 -7.07 -1.93
C GLY A 52 12.84 -6.52 -0.80
N LEU A 53 12.24 -6.02 0.28
CA LEU A 53 12.92 -5.41 1.43
C LEU A 53 13.19 -6.40 2.56
N ARG A 54 12.69 -7.63 2.47
CA ARG A 54 12.84 -8.69 3.47
C ARG A 54 13.56 -9.88 2.84
N PRO A 55 14.90 -9.91 2.84
CA PRO A 55 15.65 -11.07 2.38
C PRO A 55 15.49 -12.24 3.35
N GLY A 56 15.69 -13.46 2.86
CA GLY A 56 15.68 -14.68 3.69
C GLY A 56 14.28 -15.18 4.04
N TYR A 57 13.25 -14.75 3.33
CA TYR A 57 11.91 -15.33 3.44
C TYR A 57 11.89 -16.79 2.95
N LEU A 58 10.96 -17.59 3.48
CA LEU A 58 10.70 -18.96 3.06
C LEU A 58 9.85 -18.98 1.79
N GLY A 59 9.89 -20.07 1.05
CA GLY A 59 9.09 -20.25 -0.16
C GLY A 59 9.54 -19.36 -1.32
N ARG A 60 8.59 -18.84 -2.09
CA ARG A 60 8.84 -18.06 -3.29
C ARG A 60 7.93 -16.84 -3.36
N CYS A 61 8.48 -15.69 -3.78
CA CYS A 61 7.73 -14.50 -4.13
C CYS A 61 8.18 -14.02 -5.50
N ALA A 62 7.28 -14.02 -6.48
CA ALA A 62 7.60 -13.67 -7.87
C ALA A 62 6.75 -12.50 -8.35
N TYR A 63 7.38 -11.58 -9.10
CA TYR A 63 6.77 -10.49 -9.84
C TYR A 63 7.01 -10.72 -11.34
N GLY A 64 5.93 -10.71 -12.15
CA GLY A 64 6.02 -11.01 -13.59
C GLY A 64 6.67 -12.36 -13.87
N GLY A 65 6.43 -13.38 -13.03
CA GLY A 65 7.01 -14.71 -13.13
C GLY A 65 8.46 -14.86 -12.67
N LYS A 66 9.17 -13.73 -12.40
CA LYS A 66 10.55 -13.71 -11.93
C LYS A 66 10.61 -13.51 -10.42
N GLU A 67 11.40 -14.33 -9.73
CA GLU A 67 11.64 -14.23 -8.28
C GLU A 67 12.08 -12.81 -7.88
N VAL A 68 11.43 -12.22 -6.89
CA VAL A 68 11.70 -10.83 -6.44
C VAL A 68 13.16 -10.64 -6.02
N SER A 69 13.73 -11.61 -5.32
CA SER A 69 15.14 -11.57 -4.89
C SER A 69 16.16 -11.55 -6.03
N ARG A 70 15.75 -11.93 -7.26
CA ARG A 70 16.60 -11.96 -8.45
C ARG A 70 16.45 -10.73 -9.35
N TRP A 71 15.57 -9.80 -8.99
CA TRP A 71 15.44 -8.57 -9.73
C TRP A 71 16.60 -7.62 -9.42
N PRO A 72 17.21 -6.95 -10.44
CA PRO A 72 18.08 -5.81 -10.20
C PRO A 72 17.28 -4.73 -9.46
N ARG A 73 17.78 -4.26 -8.31
CA ARG A 73 17.05 -3.34 -7.41
C ARG A 73 16.45 -2.14 -8.14
N ARG A 74 17.24 -1.51 -9.02
CA ARG A 74 16.81 -0.33 -9.77
C ARG A 74 15.69 -0.66 -10.77
N ALA A 75 15.79 -1.77 -11.49
CA ALA A 75 14.74 -2.22 -12.41
C ALA A 75 13.45 -2.57 -11.66
N PHE A 76 13.57 -3.24 -10.51
CA PHE A 76 12.43 -3.57 -9.66
C PHE A 76 11.76 -2.32 -9.09
N ALA A 77 12.55 -1.32 -8.67
CA ALA A 77 12.04 -0.05 -8.18
C ALA A 77 11.30 0.79 -9.26
N ARG A 78 11.47 0.53 -10.55
CA ARG A 78 10.65 1.13 -11.62
C ARG A 78 9.26 0.49 -11.72
N GLU A 79 9.11 -0.73 -11.23
CA GLU A 79 7.88 -1.52 -11.31
C GLU A 79 7.05 -1.48 -10.03
N VAL A 80 7.73 -1.47 -8.88
CA VAL A 80 7.12 -1.61 -7.56
C VAL A 80 7.55 -0.46 -6.66
N SER A 81 6.57 0.31 -6.18
CA SER A 81 6.77 1.34 -5.16
C SER A 81 6.27 0.87 -3.81
N PHE A 82 6.95 1.30 -2.74
CA PHE A 82 6.57 0.98 -1.37
C PHE A 82 6.59 2.22 -0.49
N VAL A 83 5.50 2.45 0.24
CA VAL A 83 5.39 3.47 1.28
C VAL A 83 5.36 2.78 2.64
N PRO A 84 6.39 2.95 3.48
CA PRO A 84 6.37 2.44 4.85
C PRO A 84 5.43 3.27 5.74
N GLN A 85 5.06 2.73 6.89
CA GLN A 85 4.17 3.37 7.86
C GLN A 85 4.65 4.76 8.32
N SER A 86 5.96 4.99 8.35
CA SER A 86 6.53 6.29 8.68
C SER A 86 7.68 6.64 7.75
N VAL A 87 7.64 7.85 7.20
CA VAL A 87 8.71 8.44 6.39
C VAL A 87 9.21 9.68 7.11
N ARG A 88 10.52 9.75 7.36
CA ARG A 88 11.17 10.93 7.94
C ARG A 88 12.09 11.57 6.92
N VAL A 89 11.89 12.84 6.68
CA VAL A 89 12.76 13.67 5.86
C VAL A 89 13.33 14.75 6.77
N GLU A 90 14.61 14.61 7.13
CA GLU A 90 15.28 15.49 8.11
C GLU A 90 15.91 16.72 7.46
N PHE A 91 16.29 16.62 6.20
CA PHE A 91 16.87 17.73 5.44
C PHE A 91 15.80 18.72 4.96
N PRO A 92 16.18 20.00 4.74
CA PRO A 92 15.26 21.06 4.35
C PRO A 92 14.93 20.99 2.83
N PHE A 93 14.36 19.88 2.40
CA PHE A 93 13.88 19.72 1.03
C PHE A 93 12.51 20.36 0.87
N THR A 94 12.26 20.93 -0.32
CA THR A 94 10.91 21.35 -0.69
C THR A 94 10.02 20.14 -0.98
N ALA A 95 8.70 20.34 -0.99
CA ALA A 95 7.75 19.29 -1.36
C ALA A 95 8.08 18.72 -2.74
N GLU A 96 8.38 19.56 -3.74
CA GLU A 96 8.77 19.13 -5.08
C GLU A 96 10.04 18.27 -5.08
N GLN A 97 11.06 18.67 -4.32
CA GLN A 97 12.29 17.88 -4.21
C GLN A 97 12.04 16.49 -3.58
N VAL A 98 11.13 16.39 -2.61
CA VAL A 98 10.72 15.11 -2.05
C VAL A 98 9.99 14.26 -3.10
N VAL A 99 9.11 14.86 -3.90
CA VAL A 99 8.44 14.15 -5.01
C VAL A 99 9.45 13.69 -6.06
N MET A 100 10.45 14.52 -6.37
CA MET A 100 11.53 14.18 -7.32
C MET A 100 12.36 12.97 -6.87
N MET A 101 12.47 12.69 -5.56
CA MET A 101 13.14 11.48 -5.06
C MET A 101 12.50 10.19 -5.60
N GLY A 102 11.22 10.20 -5.93
CA GLY A 102 10.54 9.09 -6.60
C GLY A 102 11.11 8.76 -7.98
N ARG A 103 11.82 9.71 -8.62
CA ARG A 103 12.46 9.51 -9.93
C ARG A 103 13.87 8.91 -9.83
N THR A 104 14.40 8.70 -8.62
CA THR A 104 15.73 8.09 -8.41
C THR A 104 15.98 6.82 -9.24
N PRO A 105 15.04 5.89 -9.45
CA PRO A 105 15.26 4.72 -10.29
C PRO A 105 15.50 5.04 -11.77
N TYR A 106 15.18 6.25 -12.24
CA TYR A 106 15.32 6.70 -13.64
C TYR A 106 16.53 7.58 -13.86
N CYS A 107 17.12 8.14 -12.78
CA CYS A 107 18.27 9.02 -12.89
C CYS A 107 19.51 8.28 -13.40
N ASP A 108 19.91 8.52 -14.67
CA ASP A 108 21.11 7.96 -15.30
C ASP A 108 22.28 8.97 -15.34
N GLY A 109 22.08 10.19 -14.82
CA GLY A 109 23.04 11.30 -14.83
C GLY A 109 23.01 12.15 -13.57
N LEU A 110 23.70 13.28 -13.62
CA LEU A 110 23.76 14.28 -12.53
C LEU A 110 22.57 15.24 -12.53
N PHE A 111 21.76 15.25 -13.58
CA PHE A 111 20.66 16.21 -13.75
C PHE A 111 19.35 15.49 -14.03
N GLU A 112 18.25 16.11 -13.59
CA GLU A 112 16.89 15.70 -13.87
C GLU A 112 16.56 15.88 -15.34
N SER A 113 15.92 14.88 -15.94
CA SER A 113 15.42 14.95 -17.31
C SER A 113 14.12 15.75 -17.42
N ALA A 114 13.74 16.16 -18.62
CA ALA A 114 12.43 16.76 -18.88
C ALA A 114 11.28 15.77 -18.57
N GLU A 115 11.52 14.47 -18.77
CA GLU A 115 10.56 13.42 -18.44
C GLU A 115 10.35 13.30 -16.93
N ASP A 116 11.42 13.40 -16.12
CA ASP A 116 11.32 13.37 -14.66
C ASP A 116 10.51 14.54 -14.14
N ARG A 117 10.76 15.77 -14.63
CA ARG A 117 9.96 16.95 -14.24
C ARG A 117 8.50 16.80 -14.63
N SER A 118 8.22 16.28 -15.82
CA SER A 118 6.83 16.03 -16.26
C SER A 118 6.15 14.98 -15.40
N ALA A 119 6.85 13.92 -14.98
CA ALA A 119 6.30 12.90 -14.08
C ALA A 119 6.00 13.47 -12.68
N VAL A 120 6.90 14.31 -12.15
CA VAL A 120 6.71 15.02 -10.89
C VAL A 120 5.49 15.94 -10.95
N GLU A 121 5.37 16.77 -11.99
CA GLU A 121 4.25 17.69 -12.19
C GLU A 121 2.90 16.94 -12.23
N ARG A 122 2.82 15.85 -12.99
CA ARG A 122 1.61 15.00 -13.03
C ARG A 122 1.27 14.40 -11.68
N ALA A 123 2.27 13.89 -10.96
CA ALA A 123 2.05 13.29 -9.65
C ALA A 123 1.60 14.32 -8.62
N MET A 124 2.18 15.52 -8.65
CA MET A 124 1.79 16.63 -7.78
C MET A 124 0.37 17.11 -8.07
N ALA A 125 -0.03 17.17 -9.34
CA ALA A 125 -1.39 17.50 -9.73
C ALA A 125 -2.41 16.46 -9.23
N LEU A 126 -2.09 15.16 -9.35
CA LEU A 126 -2.93 14.06 -8.87
C LEU A 126 -3.16 14.05 -7.36
N THR A 127 -2.22 14.61 -6.60
CA THR A 127 -2.23 14.57 -5.13
C THR A 127 -2.55 15.93 -4.49
N ASP A 128 -2.92 16.94 -5.28
CA ASP A 128 -3.20 18.32 -4.82
C ASP A 128 -2.04 18.90 -3.99
N THR A 129 -0.80 18.76 -4.50
CA THR A 129 0.43 19.22 -3.82
C THR A 129 1.13 20.38 -4.54
N ILE A 130 0.63 20.82 -5.69
CA ILE A 130 1.24 21.90 -6.49
C ILE A 130 1.30 23.22 -5.70
N GLU A 131 0.25 23.55 -4.95
CA GLU A 131 0.15 24.84 -4.25
C GLU A 131 1.25 25.07 -3.19
N PHE A 132 1.84 23.99 -2.68
CA PHE A 132 2.90 24.06 -1.68
C PHE A 132 4.22 23.43 -2.13
N ARG A 133 4.45 23.35 -3.45
CA ARG A 133 5.62 22.71 -4.06
C ARG A 133 6.96 23.23 -3.54
N ASP A 134 7.04 24.55 -3.27
CA ASP A 134 8.26 25.23 -2.83
C ASP A 134 8.40 25.30 -1.30
N ARG A 135 7.40 24.81 -0.55
CA ARG A 135 7.45 24.83 0.91
C ARG A 135 8.37 23.74 1.44
N ASP A 136 9.10 24.04 2.53
CA ASP A 136 9.90 23.05 3.26
C ASP A 136 8.99 21.92 3.75
N PHE A 137 9.31 20.68 3.34
CA PHE A 137 8.55 19.48 3.69
C PHE A 137 8.33 19.34 5.21
N ARG A 138 9.32 19.75 6.03
CA ARG A 138 9.21 19.66 7.49
C ARG A 138 8.13 20.57 8.06
N SER A 139 7.85 21.69 7.38
CA SER A 139 6.83 22.67 7.78
C SER A 139 5.41 22.29 7.36
N LEU A 140 5.24 21.26 6.53
CA LEU A 140 3.95 20.80 6.06
C LEU A 140 3.14 20.15 7.20
N SER A 141 1.81 20.26 7.13
CA SER A 141 0.89 19.49 7.97
C SER A 141 1.02 17.99 7.71
N GLY A 142 0.48 17.15 8.59
CA GLY A 142 0.49 15.69 8.41
C GLY A 142 -0.13 15.25 7.08
N GLY A 143 -1.27 15.83 6.71
CA GLY A 143 -1.97 15.54 5.45
C GLY A 143 -1.19 15.98 4.21
N GLU A 144 -0.58 17.19 4.24
CA GLU A 144 0.29 17.69 3.16
C GLU A 144 1.53 16.79 2.98
N LYS A 145 2.17 16.39 4.10
CA LYS A 145 3.29 15.44 4.07
C LYS A 145 2.91 14.12 3.43
N GLN A 146 1.77 13.56 3.84
CA GLN A 146 1.33 12.27 3.32
C GLN A 146 0.99 12.33 1.82
N ARG A 147 0.32 13.41 1.36
CA ARG A 147 0.09 13.64 -0.07
C ARG A 147 1.39 13.80 -0.85
N THR A 148 2.38 14.51 -0.29
CA THR A 148 3.71 14.66 -0.90
C THR A 148 4.43 13.31 -1.03
N ILE A 149 4.38 12.45 0.00
CA ILE A 149 4.93 11.09 -0.07
C ILE A 149 4.19 10.25 -1.11
N LEU A 150 2.87 10.35 -1.16
CA LEU A 150 2.09 9.66 -2.19
C LEU A 150 2.42 10.17 -3.60
N ALA A 151 2.62 11.49 -3.77
CA ALA A 151 3.10 12.05 -5.03
C ALA A 151 4.47 11.46 -5.43
N SER A 152 5.40 11.30 -4.49
CA SER A 152 6.73 10.76 -4.80
C SER A 152 6.68 9.33 -5.35
N VAL A 153 5.84 8.47 -4.77
CA VAL A 153 5.69 7.09 -5.26
C VAL A 153 4.88 7.00 -6.56
N LEU A 154 3.95 7.92 -6.79
CA LEU A 154 3.23 8.01 -8.07
C LEU A 154 4.11 8.60 -9.18
N ALA A 155 5.01 9.54 -8.86
CA ALA A 155 6.00 10.06 -9.82
C ALA A 155 6.93 8.96 -10.34
N GLN A 156 7.15 7.91 -9.58
CA GLN A 156 7.89 6.70 -10.02
C GLN A 156 7.16 5.96 -11.15
N SER A 157 5.85 6.21 -11.36
CA SER A 157 5.01 5.54 -12.38
C SER A 157 5.03 4.01 -12.25
N PRO A 158 4.78 3.45 -11.07
CA PRO A 158 4.89 2.01 -10.83
C PRO A 158 3.70 1.24 -11.43
N ARG A 159 3.85 -0.06 -11.58
CA ARG A 159 2.74 -1.00 -11.83
C ARG A 159 2.13 -1.57 -10.55
N VAL A 160 2.89 -1.53 -9.46
CA VAL A 160 2.45 -2.00 -8.14
C VAL A 160 2.76 -0.95 -7.09
N LEU A 161 1.77 -0.63 -6.26
CA LEU A 161 1.90 0.27 -5.13
C LEU A 161 1.57 -0.48 -3.83
N LEU A 162 2.56 -0.60 -2.97
CA LEU A 162 2.46 -1.24 -1.66
C LEU A 162 2.48 -0.15 -0.60
N LEU A 163 1.47 -0.11 0.28
CA LEU A 163 1.28 0.97 1.24
C LEU A 163 1.07 0.37 2.65
N ASP A 164 1.95 0.73 3.56
CA ASP A 164 1.84 0.31 4.96
C ASP A 164 1.21 1.42 5.78
N GLU A 165 -0.09 1.34 6.03
CA GLU A 165 -0.91 2.30 6.78
C GLU A 165 -0.82 3.75 6.25
N PRO A 166 -1.15 4.02 4.97
CA PRO A 166 -0.90 5.30 4.33
C PRO A 166 -1.73 6.48 4.87
N THR A 167 -2.70 6.22 5.74
CA THR A 167 -3.62 7.24 6.26
C THR A 167 -3.60 7.39 7.77
N THR A 168 -2.65 6.74 8.45
CA THR A 168 -2.47 6.87 9.90
C THR A 168 -2.19 8.33 10.28
N PHE A 169 -2.82 8.83 11.33
CA PHE A 169 -2.75 10.22 11.82
C PHE A 169 -3.36 11.30 10.91
N LEU A 170 -4.12 10.92 9.88
CA LEU A 170 -4.87 11.88 9.05
C LEU A 170 -6.31 12.03 9.56
N ASP A 171 -6.88 13.20 9.36
CA ASP A 171 -8.31 13.40 9.54
C ASP A 171 -9.13 12.65 8.47
N LEU A 172 -10.42 12.49 8.73
CA LEU A 172 -11.32 11.71 7.88
C LEU A 172 -11.37 12.22 6.43
N GLN A 173 -11.33 13.54 6.23
CA GLN A 173 -11.38 14.14 4.89
C GLN A 173 -10.16 13.71 4.06
N HIS A 174 -8.98 13.80 4.64
CA HIS A 174 -7.73 13.40 3.98
C HIS A 174 -7.64 11.89 3.76
N GLN A 175 -8.10 11.08 4.73
CA GLN A 175 -8.16 9.62 4.56
C GLN A 175 -9.03 9.24 3.36
N VAL A 176 -10.25 9.76 3.29
CA VAL A 176 -11.20 9.51 2.18
C VAL A 176 -10.61 9.95 0.84
N SER A 177 -9.97 11.13 0.79
CA SER A 177 -9.33 11.65 -0.42
C SER A 177 -8.23 10.71 -0.95
N ILE A 178 -7.35 10.23 -0.06
CA ILE A 178 -6.28 9.28 -0.41
C ILE A 178 -6.88 7.96 -0.92
N TYR A 179 -7.87 7.39 -0.24
CA TYR A 179 -8.47 6.13 -0.69
C TYR A 179 -9.19 6.26 -2.04
N ARG A 180 -9.84 7.41 -2.31
CA ARG A 180 -10.41 7.70 -3.64
C ARG A 180 -9.33 7.71 -4.71
N LEU A 181 -8.25 8.45 -4.49
CA LEU A 181 -7.12 8.50 -5.42
C LEU A 181 -6.54 7.11 -5.68
N LEU A 182 -6.27 6.32 -4.64
CA LEU A 182 -5.76 4.95 -4.77
C LEU A 182 -6.72 4.06 -5.57
N ARG A 183 -8.02 4.17 -5.31
CA ARG A 183 -9.05 3.45 -6.06
C ARG A 183 -9.08 3.83 -7.54
N ASP A 184 -8.95 5.12 -7.85
CA ASP A 184 -8.94 5.62 -9.22
C ASP A 184 -7.67 5.18 -9.96
N GLN A 185 -6.52 5.15 -9.28
CA GLN A 185 -5.28 4.60 -9.83
C GLN A 185 -5.39 3.08 -10.08
N ALA A 186 -6.03 2.34 -9.19
CA ALA A 186 -6.28 0.90 -9.41
C ALA A 186 -7.16 0.66 -10.63
N ARG A 187 -8.21 1.46 -10.84
CA ARG A 187 -9.06 1.39 -12.04
C ARG A 187 -8.32 1.70 -13.34
N GLN A 188 -7.21 2.44 -13.26
CA GLN A 188 -6.33 2.76 -14.39
C GLN A 188 -5.25 1.69 -14.65
N GLY A 189 -5.27 0.59 -13.91
CA GLY A 189 -4.36 -0.54 -14.14
C GLY A 189 -3.36 -0.82 -13.02
N LEU A 190 -3.25 0.07 -12.01
CA LEU A 190 -2.31 -0.13 -10.91
C LEU A 190 -2.78 -1.25 -9.98
N LEU A 191 -1.90 -2.17 -9.59
CA LEU A 191 -2.14 -3.01 -8.42
C LEU A 191 -1.82 -2.20 -7.17
N VAL A 192 -2.82 -1.98 -6.33
CA VAL A 192 -2.66 -1.32 -5.02
C VAL A 192 -2.87 -2.34 -3.91
N VAL A 193 -1.89 -2.51 -3.02
CA VAL A 193 -2.04 -3.30 -1.79
C VAL A 193 -1.80 -2.37 -0.60
N ALA A 194 -2.83 -2.10 0.18
CA ALA A 194 -2.78 -1.17 1.29
C ALA A 194 -3.12 -1.83 2.63
N VAL A 195 -2.23 -1.74 3.60
CA VAL A 195 -2.55 -2.06 5.00
C VAL A 195 -3.45 -0.97 5.56
N THR A 196 -4.51 -1.37 6.25
CA THR A 196 -5.39 -0.45 6.96
C THR A 196 -5.95 -1.06 8.23
N HIS A 197 -6.27 -0.20 9.19
CA HIS A 197 -7.04 -0.55 10.40
C HIS A 197 -8.50 -0.14 10.30
N ASP A 198 -8.86 0.68 9.31
CA ASP A 198 -10.23 1.11 9.09
C ASP A 198 -10.97 0.11 8.19
N LEU A 199 -11.85 -0.68 8.80
CA LEU A 199 -12.65 -1.69 8.09
C LEU A 199 -13.66 -1.05 7.14
N ASN A 200 -14.16 0.16 7.44
CA ASN A 200 -15.10 0.86 6.58
C ASN A 200 -14.42 1.42 5.33
N LEU A 201 -13.18 1.92 5.44
CA LEU A 201 -12.39 2.29 4.28
C LEU A 201 -12.02 1.07 3.43
N ALA A 202 -11.63 -0.05 4.06
CA ALA A 202 -11.41 -1.31 3.35
C ALA A 202 -12.66 -1.74 2.57
N ALA A 203 -13.83 -1.74 3.21
CA ALA A 203 -15.11 -2.09 2.61
C ALA A 203 -15.50 -1.17 1.45
N ALA A 204 -15.31 0.14 1.62
CA ALA A 204 -15.74 1.14 0.65
C ALA A 204 -14.90 1.15 -0.64
N TYR A 205 -13.59 0.92 -0.53
CA TYR A 205 -12.65 1.19 -1.61
C TYR A 205 -11.96 -0.04 -2.20
N SER A 206 -11.88 -1.18 -1.48
CA SER A 206 -11.15 -2.35 -1.96
C SER A 206 -12.02 -3.30 -2.78
N ASP A 207 -11.41 -3.97 -3.74
CA ASP A 207 -12.01 -5.08 -4.50
C ASP A 207 -11.92 -6.38 -3.71
N ARG A 208 -10.82 -6.53 -2.96
CA ARG A 208 -10.43 -7.73 -2.25
C ARG A 208 -9.87 -7.37 -0.88
N VAL A 209 -10.17 -8.18 0.11
CA VAL A 209 -9.69 -8.02 1.48
C VAL A 209 -8.94 -9.29 1.89
N LEU A 210 -7.67 -9.11 2.25
CA LEU A 210 -6.84 -10.12 2.89
C LEU A 210 -6.85 -9.89 4.40
N VAL A 211 -7.13 -10.92 5.16
CA VAL A 211 -7.13 -10.88 6.63
C VAL A 211 -5.98 -11.70 7.16
N LEU A 212 -5.07 -11.05 7.87
CA LEU A 212 -3.99 -11.72 8.60
C LEU A 212 -4.30 -11.76 10.09
N ARG A 213 -4.03 -12.92 10.71
CA ARG A 213 -4.10 -13.11 12.16
C ARG A 213 -2.96 -14.04 12.60
N ALA A 214 -2.17 -13.63 13.59
CA ALA A 214 -1.06 -14.42 14.13
C ALA A 214 -0.12 -15.01 13.07
N GLY A 215 0.19 -14.24 12.01
CA GLY A 215 1.05 -14.66 10.91
C GLY A 215 0.35 -15.46 9.80
N GLU A 216 -0.91 -15.81 9.94
CA GLU A 216 -1.67 -16.60 8.95
C GLU A 216 -2.63 -15.74 8.13
N VAL A 217 -2.79 -16.06 6.85
CA VAL A 217 -3.87 -15.54 6.01
C VAL A 217 -5.13 -16.34 6.30
N VAL A 218 -6.02 -15.77 7.09
CA VAL A 218 -7.25 -16.47 7.55
C VAL A 218 -8.46 -16.24 6.63
N ARG A 219 -8.47 -15.16 5.84
CA ARG A 219 -9.50 -14.87 4.82
C ARG A 219 -8.85 -14.14 3.64
N ASP A 220 -9.40 -14.41 2.46
CA ASP A 220 -8.96 -13.83 1.19
C ASP A 220 -10.14 -13.88 0.20
N ALA A 221 -10.91 -12.80 0.12
CA ALA A 221 -12.07 -12.71 -0.77
C ALA A 221 -12.53 -11.24 -0.95
N ALA A 222 -13.65 -11.04 -1.62
CA ALA A 222 -14.29 -9.72 -1.75
C ALA A 222 -14.67 -9.15 -0.37
N ALA A 223 -14.68 -7.82 -0.24
CA ALA A 223 -15.00 -7.15 1.02
C ALA A 223 -16.34 -7.60 1.62
N LEU A 224 -17.34 -7.83 0.78
CA LEU A 224 -18.67 -8.28 1.18
C LEU A 224 -18.67 -9.68 1.85
N GLU A 225 -17.78 -10.56 1.43
CA GLU A 225 -17.67 -11.92 1.95
C GLU A 225 -16.83 -11.95 3.23
N VAL A 226 -15.81 -11.09 3.30
CA VAL A 226 -14.84 -11.07 4.42
C VAL A 226 -15.36 -10.28 5.61
N LEU A 227 -15.94 -9.09 5.37
CA LEU A 227 -16.31 -8.15 6.42
C LEU A 227 -17.72 -8.45 6.92
N ASN A 228 -17.85 -9.52 7.69
CA ASN A 228 -19.06 -9.96 8.38
C ASN A 228 -18.84 -10.03 9.90
N PRO A 229 -19.91 -10.06 10.73
CA PRO A 229 -19.80 -10.07 12.20
C PRO A 229 -18.94 -11.20 12.73
N GLU A 230 -19.05 -12.39 12.15
CA GLU A 230 -18.29 -13.57 12.57
C GLU A 230 -16.77 -13.38 12.37
N THR A 231 -16.37 -12.92 11.20
CA THR A 231 -14.95 -12.64 10.88
C THR A 231 -14.40 -11.52 11.77
N ILE A 232 -15.16 -10.44 11.97
CA ILE A 232 -14.75 -9.31 12.80
C ILE A 232 -14.53 -9.76 14.24
N ARG A 233 -15.47 -10.51 14.80
CA ARG A 233 -15.34 -11.06 16.17
C ARG A 233 -14.17 -12.04 16.28
N ALA A 234 -14.03 -12.96 15.32
CA ALA A 234 -12.97 -13.97 15.34
C ALA A 234 -11.56 -13.35 15.23
N VAL A 235 -11.40 -12.30 14.41
CA VAL A 235 -10.08 -11.70 14.11
C VAL A 235 -9.72 -10.60 15.09
N PHE A 236 -10.68 -9.71 15.40
CA PHE A 236 -10.42 -8.48 16.17
C PHE A 236 -10.95 -8.56 17.62
N GLY A 237 -11.76 -9.58 17.94
CA GLY A 237 -12.34 -9.75 19.29
C GLY A 237 -13.43 -8.72 19.63
N VAL A 238 -14.01 -8.07 18.60
CA VAL A 238 -15.01 -7.02 18.76
C VAL A 238 -16.33 -7.48 18.16
N ASP A 239 -17.43 -7.25 18.88
CA ASP A 239 -18.77 -7.44 18.35
C ASP A 239 -19.13 -6.25 17.44
N ALA A 240 -19.66 -6.55 16.27
CA ALA A 240 -20.02 -5.54 15.29
C ALA A 240 -21.29 -5.94 14.54
N GLU A 241 -22.13 -4.95 14.26
CA GLU A 241 -23.24 -5.09 13.30
C GLU A 241 -22.72 -4.70 11.91
N VAL A 242 -23.05 -5.49 10.90
CA VAL A 242 -22.71 -5.16 9.50
C VAL A 242 -23.99 -4.85 8.74
N ARG A 243 -24.13 -3.62 8.33
CA ARG A 243 -25.20 -3.15 7.43
C ARG A 243 -24.65 -3.02 6.01
N HIS A 244 -25.55 -2.79 5.07
CA HIS A 244 -25.17 -2.57 3.67
C HIS A 244 -25.59 -1.17 3.24
N THR A 245 -24.68 -0.49 2.54
CA THR A 245 -25.00 0.80 1.89
C THR A 245 -25.95 0.56 0.72
N GLN A 246 -26.54 1.64 0.17
CA GLN A 246 -27.36 1.55 -1.05
C GLN A 246 -26.63 0.94 -2.25
N ALA A 247 -25.29 1.02 -2.27
CA ALA A 247 -24.44 0.39 -3.27
C ALA A 247 -24.06 -1.07 -2.95
N GLY A 248 -24.68 -1.67 -1.91
CA GLY A 248 -24.44 -3.05 -1.50
C GLY A 248 -23.10 -3.28 -0.78
N LYS A 249 -22.35 -2.24 -0.42
CA LYS A 249 -21.07 -2.37 0.29
C LYS A 249 -21.31 -2.54 1.79
N PRO A 250 -20.50 -3.37 2.50
CA PRO A 250 -20.62 -3.52 3.93
C PRO A 250 -20.25 -2.21 4.65
N TRP A 251 -21.01 -1.91 5.72
CA TRP A 251 -20.78 -0.81 6.63
C TRP A 251 -20.78 -1.36 8.06
N ILE A 252 -19.64 -1.24 8.72
CA ILE A 252 -19.40 -1.83 10.04
C ILE A 252 -19.76 -0.81 11.11
N LEU A 253 -20.67 -1.21 11.99
CA LEU A 253 -21.06 -0.50 13.19
C LEU A 253 -20.52 -1.28 14.39
N TYR A 254 -19.69 -0.64 15.20
CA TYR A 254 -19.18 -1.24 16.41
C TYR A 254 -20.24 -1.10 17.51
N GLY A 255 -20.60 -2.23 18.13
CA GLY A 255 -21.52 -2.27 19.27
C GLY A 255 -20.82 -1.88 20.57
N ASP A 256 -21.62 -1.58 21.60
CA ASP A 256 -21.15 -1.38 22.98
C ASP A 256 -20.67 -2.71 23.60
#